data_f2e643c5203c3c8bb78598678a36c2c6
#
_entry.id   f2e643c5203c3c8bb78598678a36c2c6
#
_cell.length_a   1.000
_cell.length_b   1.000
_cell.length_c   1.000
_cell.angle_alpha   90.00
_cell.angle_beta   90.00
_cell.angle_gamma   90.00
#
_symmetry.space_group_name_H-M   'P 1'
#
loop_
_entity.id
_entity.type
_entity.pdbx_description
1 polymer ?
#
loop_
_entity_poly.entity_id
_entity_poly.type
_entity_poly.pdbx_seq_one_letter_code
_entity_poly.pdbx_strand_id
1 'polypeptide(L)'
;GYYAHASKLKNISNEQFKAETMHIQSTENDYYELTADEFSFSVCGYSGNFYYAGNGEWNVVSDQDIRVEFNPVDGEGFLSLSEVGKRLDVSRWGASTRNNRFFNKFTLITPDGCRYEFGGINATEYSIPYYARYNSDLIATTWRLSKITTVDKRVIEFSYDTSAIMCDLRYVPQQKVVTNIPCTYSGIQSGRSGMTGYLLFPVNLKTIKTPNEILEFNYYNEYGYGDKFVDSYLA
;
A
#
# COMPACT_ATOMS: atom_id res chain seq x y z
N GLY A 1 9.69 -2.96 -6.22
CA GLY A 1 9.24 -1.69 -6.73
C GLY A 1 9.89 -0.50 -6.09
N TYR A 2 9.53 0.64 -6.53
CA TYR A 2 9.93 1.96 -6.02
C TYR A 2 9.63 2.14 -4.54
N TYR A 3 8.68 1.41 -4.05
CA TYR A 3 8.21 1.47 -2.69
C TYR A 3 9.32 1.29 -1.67
N ALA A 4 10.21 0.33 -1.89
CA ALA A 4 11.37 0.09 -1.03
C ALA A 4 12.35 1.28 -1.03
N HIS A 5 12.29 2.13 -2.05
CA HIS A 5 13.18 3.27 -2.25
C HIS A 5 12.49 4.62 -2.23
N ALA A 6 11.31 4.72 -1.63
CA ALA A 6 10.58 5.99 -1.50
C ALA A 6 11.46 7.15 -0.95
N SER A 7 12.48 6.82 -0.15
CA SER A 7 13.46 7.81 0.30
C SER A 7 14.31 8.41 -0.81
N LYS A 8 14.51 7.69 -1.89
CA LYS A 8 15.30 8.15 -3.02
C LYS A 8 14.52 9.05 -3.98
N LEU A 9 13.17 8.97 -3.98
CA LEU A 9 12.31 9.80 -4.81
C LEU A 9 12.42 11.29 -4.48
N LYS A 10 12.89 11.63 -3.29
CA LYS A 10 12.96 13.01 -2.81
C LYS A 10 13.83 13.93 -3.66
N ASN A 11 14.90 13.39 -4.27
CA ASN A 11 15.90 14.18 -5.00
C ASN A 11 16.52 13.44 -6.20
N ILE A 12 15.83 12.46 -6.78
CA ILE A 12 16.40 11.68 -7.85
C ILE A 12 16.22 12.39 -9.20
N SER A 13 17.30 12.59 -9.93
CA SER A 13 17.25 13.04 -11.33
C SER A 13 16.91 11.87 -12.26
N ASN A 14 16.44 12.16 -13.48
CA ASN A 14 16.17 11.12 -14.49
C ASN A 14 17.40 10.27 -14.81
N GLU A 15 18.59 10.84 -14.74
CA GLU A 15 19.85 10.14 -14.99
C GLU A 15 20.19 9.22 -13.82
N GLN A 16 20.01 9.69 -12.58
CA GLN A 16 20.18 8.87 -11.38
C GLN A 16 19.13 7.74 -11.36
N PHE A 17 17.90 8.03 -11.77
CA PHE A 17 16.86 7.05 -11.92
C PHE A 17 17.24 5.93 -12.87
N LYS A 18 17.73 6.25 -14.07
CA LYS A 18 18.21 5.27 -15.04
C LYS A 18 19.41 4.49 -14.54
N ALA A 19 20.37 5.15 -13.89
CA ALA A 19 21.55 4.52 -13.33
C ALA A 19 21.19 3.54 -12.19
N GLU A 20 20.28 3.92 -11.31
CA GLU A 20 19.79 3.07 -10.21
C GLU A 20 19.02 1.87 -10.74
N THR A 21 18.15 2.04 -11.75
CA THR A 21 17.43 0.92 -12.37
C THR A 21 18.35 -0.04 -13.11
N MET A 22 19.47 0.40 -13.67
CA MET A 22 20.47 -0.46 -14.30
C MET A 22 21.38 -1.16 -13.28
N HIS A 23 21.61 -0.57 -12.12
CA HIS A 23 22.49 -1.17 -11.09
C HIS A 23 21.82 -2.30 -10.30
N ILE A 24 20.51 -2.35 -10.33
CA ILE A 24 19.68 -3.34 -9.63
C ILE A 24 19.88 -4.77 -10.17
N GLN A 25 20.39 -4.94 -11.36
CA GLN A 25 20.64 -6.25 -11.96
C GLN A 25 21.88 -6.99 -11.41
N SER A 26 22.71 -6.36 -10.59
CA SER A 26 24.03 -6.91 -10.24
C SER A 26 24.18 -7.42 -8.81
N THR A 27 23.20 -7.24 -7.93
CA THR A 27 23.28 -7.74 -6.55
C THR A 27 22.33 -8.92 -6.33
N GLU A 28 22.89 -10.07 -6.08
CA GLU A 28 22.27 -11.41 -6.06
C GLU A 28 21.08 -11.60 -5.12
N ASN A 29 20.66 -10.62 -4.33
CA ASN A 29 19.62 -10.83 -3.31
C ASN A 29 18.49 -9.82 -3.28
N ASP A 30 18.50 -8.80 -4.11
CA ASP A 30 17.46 -7.78 -4.11
C ASP A 30 16.74 -7.75 -5.46
N TYR A 31 15.63 -8.47 -5.53
CA TYR A 31 14.71 -8.38 -6.67
C TYR A 31 13.93 -7.06 -6.58
N TYR A 32 14.37 -6.05 -7.32
CA TYR A 32 13.61 -4.83 -7.52
C TYR A 32 12.83 -4.93 -8.84
N GLU A 33 11.57 -4.58 -8.80
CA GLU A 33 10.82 -4.40 -10.03
C GLU A 33 11.35 -3.14 -10.74
N LEU A 34 11.59 -3.27 -12.04
CA LEU A 34 12.08 -2.18 -12.88
C LEU A 34 10.96 -1.20 -13.29
N THR A 35 9.70 -1.58 -13.06
CA THR A 35 8.54 -0.74 -13.36
C THR A 35 8.25 0.21 -12.21
N ALA A 36 7.91 1.45 -12.54
CA ALA A 36 7.41 2.40 -11.55
C ALA A 36 6.15 1.85 -10.88
N ASP A 37 5.99 2.13 -9.58
CA ASP A 37 4.72 1.82 -8.91
C ASP A 37 3.61 2.65 -9.54
N GLU A 38 2.53 1.98 -9.93
CA GLU A 38 1.35 2.59 -10.50
C GLU A 38 0.26 2.65 -9.44
N PHE A 39 -0.30 3.81 -9.26
CA PHE A 39 -1.37 4.08 -8.31
C PHE A 39 -2.67 4.28 -9.06
N SER A 40 -3.71 3.57 -8.69
CA SER A 40 -5.06 3.76 -9.24
C SER A 40 -5.89 4.66 -8.33
N PHE A 41 -6.74 5.49 -8.92
CA PHE A 41 -7.69 6.31 -8.17
C PHE A 41 -9.09 6.23 -8.74
N SER A 42 -10.07 6.38 -7.85
CA SER A 42 -11.49 6.54 -8.20
C SER A 42 -12.16 7.39 -7.13
N VAL A 43 -12.63 8.58 -7.49
CA VAL A 43 -13.25 9.53 -6.56
C VAL A 43 -14.22 10.45 -7.27
N CYS A 44 -15.45 10.57 -6.77
CA CYS A 44 -16.45 11.54 -7.24
C CYS A 44 -16.64 11.58 -8.78
N GLY A 45 -16.61 10.42 -9.43
CA GLY A 45 -16.75 10.29 -10.89
C GLY A 45 -15.45 10.47 -11.69
N TYR A 46 -14.36 10.78 -11.05
CA TYR A 46 -13.03 10.81 -11.64
C TYR A 46 -12.31 9.49 -11.39
N SER A 47 -11.62 8.96 -12.40
CA SER A 47 -10.83 7.74 -12.29
C SER A 47 -9.61 7.75 -13.19
N GLY A 48 -8.62 6.94 -12.86
CA GLY A 48 -7.40 6.82 -13.62
C GLY A 48 -6.27 6.21 -12.83
N ASN A 49 -5.08 6.30 -13.40
CA ASN A 49 -3.85 5.85 -12.79
C ASN A 49 -2.83 6.97 -12.80
N PHE A 50 -1.88 6.92 -11.88
CA PHE A 50 -0.72 7.82 -11.89
C PHE A 50 0.54 7.10 -11.43
N TYR A 51 1.68 7.58 -11.89
CA TYR A 51 2.99 7.05 -11.55
C TYR A 51 4.04 8.15 -11.54
N TYR A 52 5.12 7.93 -10.81
CA TYR A 52 6.22 8.87 -10.74
C TYR A 52 7.04 8.86 -12.02
N ALA A 53 7.16 10.01 -12.69
CA ALA A 53 7.87 10.18 -13.96
C ALA A 53 9.35 10.59 -13.79
N GLY A 54 9.77 10.93 -12.57
CA GLY A 54 11.08 11.50 -12.27
C GLY A 54 11.04 13.01 -12.05
N ASN A 55 12.11 13.58 -11.52
CA ASN A 55 12.28 15.03 -11.27
C ASN A 55 11.16 15.70 -10.44
N GLY A 56 10.47 14.94 -9.60
CA GLY A 56 9.36 15.44 -8.81
C GLY A 56 8.02 15.47 -9.55
N GLU A 57 7.96 14.98 -10.78
CA GLU A 57 6.78 14.98 -11.62
C GLU A 57 6.03 13.65 -11.55
N TRP A 58 4.70 13.74 -11.66
CA TRP A 58 3.80 12.62 -11.70
C TRP A 58 2.99 12.64 -13.00
N ASN A 59 3.04 11.54 -13.73
CA ASN A 59 2.20 11.35 -14.91
C ASN A 59 0.87 10.75 -14.49
N VAL A 60 -0.20 11.25 -15.11
CA VAL A 60 -1.57 10.78 -14.88
C VAL A 60 -2.13 10.25 -16.20
N VAL A 61 -2.76 9.08 -16.12
CA VAL A 61 -3.51 8.44 -17.20
C VAL A 61 -4.99 8.46 -16.82
N SER A 62 -5.74 9.36 -17.39
CA SER A 62 -7.17 9.55 -17.13
C SER A 62 -7.84 10.15 -18.35
N ASP A 63 -9.14 9.95 -18.50
CA ASP A 63 -9.96 10.61 -19.54
C ASP A 63 -10.17 12.10 -19.27
N GLN A 64 -9.77 12.55 -18.09
CA GLN A 64 -9.96 13.93 -17.65
C GLN A 64 -8.62 14.54 -17.21
N ASP A 65 -8.53 15.86 -17.28
CA ASP A 65 -7.32 16.60 -16.88
C ASP A 65 -7.17 16.63 -15.35
N ILE A 66 -6.59 15.56 -14.82
CA ILE A 66 -6.29 15.40 -13.40
C ILE A 66 -4.80 15.67 -13.16
N ARG A 67 -4.50 16.41 -12.12
CA ARG A 67 -3.13 16.66 -11.66
C ARG A 67 -2.90 16.03 -10.29
N VAL A 68 -1.75 15.38 -10.12
CA VAL A 68 -1.30 14.85 -8.84
C VAL A 68 -0.29 15.80 -8.21
N GLU A 69 -0.49 16.14 -6.96
CA GLU A 69 0.48 16.83 -6.12
C GLU A 69 0.96 15.90 -5.00
N PHE A 70 2.26 15.86 -4.81
CA PHE A 70 2.91 15.09 -3.76
C PHE A 70 3.99 15.94 -3.10
N ASN A 71 3.92 16.07 -1.77
CA ASN A 71 4.93 16.77 -1.01
C ASN A 71 5.95 15.76 -0.45
N PRO A 72 7.20 15.73 -0.91
CA PRO A 72 8.19 14.73 -0.50
C PRO A 72 8.77 14.96 0.91
N VAL A 73 8.22 15.86 1.70
CA VAL A 73 8.67 16.14 3.07
C VAL A 73 8.24 15.01 4.02
N ASP A 74 9.17 14.58 4.89
CA ASP A 74 8.88 13.58 5.93
C ASP A 74 7.82 14.09 6.90
N GLY A 75 6.90 13.20 7.28
CA GLY A 75 5.72 13.53 8.07
C GLY A 75 4.54 14.05 7.24
N GLU A 76 4.77 14.54 6.02
CA GLU A 76 3.73 14.96 5.08
C GLU A 76 3.51 13.92 3.97
N GLY A 77 4.39 13.88 2.97
CA GLY A 77 4.28 12.93 1.86
C GLY A 77 4.79 11.52 2.20
N PHE A 78 5.68 11.41 3.17
CA PHE A 78 6.21 10.14 3.65
C PHE A 78 6.02 9.96 5.14
N LEU A 79 5.79 8.71 5.57
CA LEU A 79 5.88 8.24 6.96
C LEU A 79 7.05 7.27 7.12
N SER A 80 7.70 7.32 8.26
CA SER A 80 8.70 6.32 8.67
C SER A 80 8.02 5.05 9.18
N LEU A 81 8.76 3.93 9.19
CA LEU A 81 8.33 2.69 9.83
C LEU A 81 8.00 2.90 11.31
N SER A 82 8.75 3.77 12.01
CA SER A 82 8.49 4.09 13.41
C SER A 82 7.14 4.77 13.63
N GLU A 83 6.73 5.66 12.73
CA GLU A 83 5.43 6.33 12.81
C GLU A 83 4.29 5.36 12.55
N VAL A 84 4.42 4.54 11.51
CA VAL A 84 3.44 3.50 11.18
C VAL A 84 3.39 2.45 12.29
N GLY A 85 4.53 2.08 12.87
CA GLY A 85 4.65 1.11 13.95
C GLY A 85 3.94 1.52 15.23
N LYS A 86 3.83 2.81 15.53
CA LYS A 86 3.04 3.30 16.66
C LYS A 86 1.55 2.98 16.53
N ARG A 87 1.06 2.89 15.30
CA ARG A 87 -0.34 2.55 15.01
C ARG A 87 -0.57 1.05 14.93
N LEU A 88 0.33 0.29 14.29
CA LEU A 88 0.08 -1.09 13.87
C LEU A 88 0.75 -2.16 14.73
N ASP A 89 1.57 -1.80 15.72
CA ASP A 89 2.39 -2.76 16.49
C ASP A 89 3.12 -3.78 15.57
N VAL A 90 3.81 -3.25 14.56
CA VAL A 90 4.45 -4.07 13.51
C VAL A 90 5.47 -5.09 14.02
N SER A 91 6.02 -4.88 15.21
CA SER A 91 6.94 -5.83 15.86
C SER A 91 6.28 -7.17 16.15
N ARG A 92 5.00 -7.18 16.51
CA ARG A 92 4.20 -8.38 16.78
C ARG A 92 4.08 -9.29 15.54
N TRP A 93 4.11 -8.70 14.36
CA TRP A 93 3.83 -9.40 13.11
C TRP A 93 5.10 -9.82 12.36
N GLY A 94 6.28 -9.62 12.95
CA GLY A 94 7.54 -9.96 12.31
C GLY A 94 7.80 -9.20 11.01
N ALA A 95 7.23 -8.00 10.88
CA ALA A 95 7.43 -7.17 9.71
C ALA A 95 8.92 -6.89 9.47
N SER A 96 9.37 -7.11 8.26
CA SER A 96 10.72 -6.78 7.85
C SER A 96 10.95 -5.27 7.92
N THR A 97 12.15 -4.89 8.31
CA THR A 97 12.58 -3.49 8.39
C THR A 97 13.14 -2.95 7.07
N ARG A 98 12.97 -3.67 5.95
CA ARG A 98 13.49 -3.26 4.65
C ARG A 98 12.83 -1.99 4.16
N ASN A 99 11.51 -1.90 4.28
CA ASN A 99 10.77 -0.70 3.97
C ASN A 99 10.74 0.21 5.19
N ASN A 100 11.58 1.21 5.20
CA ASN A 100 11.68 2.16 6.29
C ASN A 100 10.83 3.43 6.10
N ARG A 101 10.21 3.58 4.93
CA ARG A 101 9.37 4.73 4.56
C ARG A 101 8.19 4.29 3.70
N PHE A 102 7.07 5.00 3.87
CA PHE A 102 5.79 4.75 3.19
C PHE A 102 5.26 6.05 2.62
N PHE A 103 4.63 5.98 1.46
CA PHE A 103 3.82 7.09 0.97
C PHE A 103 2.69 7.37 1.96
N ASN A 104 2.56 8.64 2.36
CA ASN A 104 1.58 9.07 3.35
C ASN A 104 0.38 9.72 2.68
N LYS A 105 0.60 10.74 1.84
CA LYS A 105 -0.46 11.55 1.27
C LYS A 105 -0.23 11.87 -0.19
N PHE A 106 -1.33 11.90 -0.94
CA PHE A 106 -1.42 12.42 -2.29
C PHE A 106 -2.59 13.40 -2.40
N THR A 107 -2.45 14.42 -3.24
CA THR A 107 -3.54 15.32 -3.58
C THR A 107 -3.84 15.23 -5.06
N LEU A 108 -5.09 14.94 -5.41
CA LEU A 108 -5.59 15.04 -6.77
C LEU A 108 -6.28 16.39 -6.96
N ILE A 109 -5.99 17.05 -8.05
CA ILE A 109 -6.65 18.30 -8.46
C ILE A 109 -7.43 18.02 -9.72
N THR A 110 -8.72 18.26 -9.66
CA THR A 110 -9.65 18.03 -10.76
C THR A 110 -9.81 19.26 -11.65
N PRO A 111 -10.33 19.13 -12.90
CA PRO A 111 -10.47 20.25 -13.82
C PRO A 111 -11.31 21.40 -13.31
N ASP A 112 -12.27 21.12 -12.43
CA ASP A 112 -13.09 22.11 -11.73
C ASP A 112 -12.34 22.85 -10.60
N GLY A 113 -11.06 22.49 -10.34
CA GLY A 113 -10.22 23.10 -9.34
C GLY A 113 -10.44 22.58 -7.91
N CYS A 114 -11.26 21.56 -7.72
CA CYS A 114 -11.39 20.87 -6.43
C CYS A 114 -10.12 20.08 -6.10
N ARG A 115 -9.82 19.98 -4.82
CA ARG A 115 -8.66 19.27 -4.29
C ARG A 115 -9.13 18.10 -3.43
N TYR A 116 -8.65 16.91 -3.72
CA TYR A 116 -8.93 15.67 -3.02
C TYR A 116 -7.65 15.15 -2.39
N GLU A 117 -7.56 15.22 -1.07
CA GLU A 117 -6.41 14.72 -0.31
C GLU A 117 -6.67 13.28 0.15
N PHE A 118 -5.73 12.38 -0.15
CA PHE A 118 -5.79 10.96 0.20
C PHE A 118 -4.69 10.61 1.17
N GLY A 119 -4.98 9.69 2.09
CA GLY A 119 -4.02 9.16 3.04
C GLY A 119 -3.93 9.97 4.32
N GLY A 120 -2.82 9.83 4.98
CA GLY A 120 -2.60 10.20 6.37
C GLY A 120 -2.50 8.93 7.23
N ILE A 121 -1.83 9.03 8.38
CA ILE A 121 -1.51 7.88 9.23
C ILE A 121 -2.73 7.04 9.60
N ASN A 122 -3.90 7.65 9.77
CA ASN A 122 -5.15 6.96 10.13
C ASN A 122 -6.03 6.63 8.92
N ALA A 123 -5.71 7.14 7.74
CA ALA A 123 -6.48 6.95 6.52
C ALA A 123 -5.74 6.09 5.47
N THR A 124 -4.67 5.40 5.89
CA THR A 124 -3.89 4.50 5.04
C THR A 124 -4.03 3.07 5.53
N GLU A 125 -4.30 2.16 4.60
CA GLU A 125 -4.35 0.72 4.87
C GLU A 125 -3.02 0.08 4.52
N TYR A 126 -2.69 -0.99 5.25
CA TYR A 126 -1.43 -1.69 5.09
C TYR A 126 -1.66 -3.19 4.95
N SER A 127 -0.69 -3.88 4.37
CA SER A 127 -0.66 -5.35 4.34
C SER A 127 0.73 -5.88 4.63
N ILE A 128 0.77 -7.11 5.16
CA ILE A 128 1.98 -7.90 5.33
C ILE A 128 1.75 -9.24 4.63
N PRO A 129 2.63 -9.69 3.72
CA PRO A 129 2.58 -11.06 3.21
C PRO A 129 2.74 -12.05 4.35
N TYR A 130 1.79 -12.95 4.48
CA TYR A 130 1.80 -13.99 5.49
C TYR A 130 2.35 -15.29 4.89
N TYR A 131 3.16 -16.04 5.66
CA TYR A 131 3.88 -17.24 5.20
C TYR A 131 5.00 -17.03 4.16
N ALA A 132 5.34 -15.80 3.81
CA ALA A 132 6.55 -15.55 3.04
C ALA A 132 7.76 -15.73 3.96
N ARG A 133 8.51 -16.81 3.79
CA ARG A 133 9.60 -17.23 4.71
C ARG A 133 10.72 -16.21 4.88
N TYR A 134 10.86 -15.22 4.01
CA TYR A 134 12.05 -14.37 3.97
C TYR A 134 11.78 -12.88 3.75
N ASN A 135 10.58 -12.45 3.40
CA ASN A 135 10.28 -11.05 3.07
C ASN A 135 8.85 -10.69 3.47
N SER A 136 8.63 -10.49 4.76
CA SER A 136 7.35 -10.00 5.27
C SER A 136 7.38 -8.46 5.37
N ASP A 137 7.54 -7.79 4.22
CA ASP A 137 7.57 -6.34 4.20
C ASP A 137 6.16 -5.78 4.41
N LEU A 138 6.05 -4.85 5.34
CA LEU A 138 4.85 -4.04 5.48
C LEU A 138 4.73 -3.12 4.26
N ILE A 139 3.56 -3.11 3.65
CA ILE A 139 3.28 -2.33 2.45
C ILE A 139 2.01 -1.51 2.68
N ALA A 140 2.03 -0.22 2.37
CA ALA A 140 0.81 0.57 2.28
C ALA A 140 0.11 0.25 0.96
N THR A 141 -1.17 -0.07 1.00
CA THR A 141 -1.93 -0.57 -0.15
C THR A 141 -3.05 0.34 -0.60
N THR A 142 -3.61 1.12 0.33
CA THR A 142 -4.76 1.97 0.03
C THR A 142 -4.68 3.27 0.82
N TRP A 143 -4.87 4.38 0.13
CA TRP A 143 -4.98 5.71 0.73
C TRP A 143 -6.42 6.17 0.61
N ARG A 144 -7.12 6.24 1.72
CA ARG A 144 -8.50 6.68 1.79
C ARG A 144 -8.59 8.20 1.68
N LEU A 145 -9.69 8.69 1.12
CA LEU A 145 -9.95 10.12 1.01
C LEU A 145 -10.03 10.74 2.42
N SER A 146 -9.14 11.67 2.72
CA SER A 146 -9.07 12.33 4.03
C SER A 146 -9.65 13.73 4.05
N LYS A 147 -9.65 14.42 2.87
CA LYS A 147 -10.17 15.78 2.79
C LYS A 147 -10.55 16.16 1.37
N ILE A 148 -11.61 16.93 1.23
CA ILE A 148 -11.98 17.62 0.00
C ILE A 148 -11.94 19.13 0.29
N THR A 149 -11.30 19.88 -0.60
CA THR A 149 -11.36 21.34 -0.61
C THR A 149 -11.96 21.78 -1.93
N THR A 150 -13.12 22.39 -1.87
CA THR A 150 -13.82 22.88 -3.06
C THR A 150 -13.21 24.20 -3.56
N VAL A 151 -13.57 24.62 -4.76
CA VAL A 151 -13.11 25.88 -5.37
C VAL A 151 -13.45 27.09 -4.50
N ASP A 152 -14.62 27.10 -3.89
CA ASP A 152 -15.09 28.13 -2.97
C ASP A 152 -14.53 27.99 -1.53
N LYS A 153 -13.48 27.14 -1.37
CA LYS A 153 -12.75 26.93 -0.11
C LYS A 153 -13.56 26.26 1.01
N ARG A 154 -14.67 25.63 0.70
CA ARG A 154 -15.33 24.76 1.68
C ARG A 154 -14.50 23.49 1.87
N VAL A 155 -14.46 23.02 3.09
CA VAL A 155 -13.69 21.85 3.49
C VAL A 155 -14.63 20.76 3.96
N ILE A 156 -14.41 19.52 3.47
CA ILE A 156 -15.04 18.31 3.95
C ILE A 156 -13.93 17.41 4.46
N GLU A 157 -13.99 16.98 5.71
CA GLU A 157 -12.99 16.14 6.35
C GLU A 157 -13.55 14.73 6.60
N PHE A 158 -12.70 13.72 6.37
CA PHE A 158 -13.00 12.32 6.62
C PHE A 158 -12.06 11.78 7.68
N SER A 159 -12.59 11.19 8.73
CA SER A 159 -11.78 10.52 9.74
C SER A 159 -12.02 9.02 9.72
N TYR A 160 -11.02 8.27 10.14
CA TYR A 160 -11.02 6.81 10.12
C TYR A 160 -10.53 6.26 11.45
N ASP A 161 -11.10 5.14 11.86
CA ASP A 161 -10.63 4.31 12.95
C ASP A 161 -9.95 3.05 12.40
N THR A 162 -9.00 2.53 13.15
CA THR A 162 -8.38 1.23 12.85
C THR A 162 -9.44 0.14 12.99
N SER A 163 -9.59 -0.67 11.94
CA SER A 163 -10.44 -1.85 11.98
C SER A 163 -9.69 -3.06 12.54
N ALA A 164 -10.42 -4.15 12.80
CA ALA A 164 -9.84 -5.44 13.13
C ALA A 164 -8.95 -5.93 11.98
N ILE A 165 -7.85 -6.61 12.32
CA ILE A 165 -6.94 -7.20 11.33
C ILE A 165 -7.70 -8.30 10.59
N MET A 166 -7.58 -8.28 9.27
CA MET A 166 -8.18 -9.28 8.38
C MET A 166 -7.10 -10.20 7.80
N CYS A 167 -7.44 -11.47 7.63
CA CYS A 167 -6.58 -12.44 6.97
C CYS A 167 -7.19 -12.82 5.62
N ASP A 168 -6.48 -12.55 4.53
CA ASP A 168 -6.76 -13.15 3.22
C ASP A 168 -5.81 -14.34 3.02
N LEU A 169 -6.28 -15.52 3.38
CA LEU A 169 -5.47 -16.73 3.33
C LEU A 169 -5.97 -17.67 2.23
N ARG A 170 -5.03 -18.19 1.45
CA ARG A 170 -5.29 -19.15 0.39
C ARG A 170 -4.48 -20.41 0.62
N TYR A 171 -5.14 -21.55 0.52
CA TYR A 171 -4.48 -22.83 0.54
C TYR A 171 -3.97 -23.17 -0.86
N VAL A 172 -2.68 -23.43 -0.97
CA VAL A 172 -2.06 -23.92 -2.21
C VAL A 172 -1.90 -25.44 -2.07
N PRO A 173 -2.71 -26.25 -2.78
CA PRO A 173 -2.58 -27.68 -2.72
C PRO A 173 -1.26 -28.14 -3.32
N GLN A 174 -0.70 -29.22 -2.82
CA GLN A 174 0.48 -29.85 -3.39
C GLN A 174 0.12 -30.40 -4.78
N GLN A 175 0.75 -29.88 -5.81
CA GLN A 175 0.65 -30.46 -7.15
C GLN A 175 1.76 -31.48 -7.34
N LYS A 176 1.39 -32.73 -7.57
CA LYS A 176 2.30 -33.78 -8.00
C LYS A 176 2.29 -33.82 -9.53
N VAL A 177 3.31 -33.25 -10.14
CA VAL A 177 3.51 -33.41 -11.58
C VAL A 177 4.25 -34.71 -11.82
N VAL A 178 3.55 -35.70 -12.39
CA VAL A 178 4.17 -36.93 -12.85
C VAL A 178 4.55 -36.71 -14.30
N THR A 179 5.83 -36.48 -14.57
CA THR A 179 6.34 -36.41 -15.93
C THR A 179 6.80 -37.83 -16.36
N ASN A 180 6.12 -38.40 -17.33
CA ASN A 180 6.53 -39.66 -18.01
C ASN A 180 7.63 -39.42 -19.06
N ILE A 181 8.63 -38.60 -18.73
CA ILE A 181 9.78 -38.42 -19.61
C ILE A 181 10.85 -39.40 -19.14
N PRO A 182 11.33 -40.31 -19.95
CA PRO A 182 12.42 -41.21 -19.59
C PRO A 182 13.75 -40.45 -19.66
N CYS A 183 13.94 -39.49 -18.79
CA CYS A 183 15.22 -38.84 -18.53
C CYS A 183 15.68 -39.20 -17.16
N THR A 184 16.94 -39.53 -17.01
CA THR A 184 17.67 -39.98 -15.84
C THR A 184 17.69 -38.98 -14.66
N TYR A 185 16.72 -38.08 -14.57
CA TYR A 185 16.52 -37.15 -13.48
C TYR A 185 15.12 -37.32 -12.89
N SER A 186 14.99 -38.23 -11.96
CA SER A 186 13.79 -38.39 -11.14
C SER A 186 13.77 -37.31 -10.06
N GLY A 187 13.70 -36.05 -10.46
CA GLY A 187 13.43 -34.94 -9.56
C GLY A 187 11.92 -34.82 -9.38
N ILE A 188 11.35 -35.52 -8.41
CA ILE A 188 10.01 -35.21 -7.92
C ILE A 188 10.13 -33.82 -7.26
N GLN A 189 9.82 -32.77 -8.01
CA GLN A 189 9.56 -31.48 -7.38
C GLN A 189 8.21 -31.59 -6.67
N SER A 190 8.26 -32.04 -5.44
CA SER A 190 7.11 -31.93 -4.57
C SER A 190 6.92 -30.45 -4.24
N GLY A 191 6.02 -29.78 -4.94
CA GLY A 191 5.53 -28.48 -4.54
C GLY A 191 5.04 -28.62 -3.10
N ARG A 192 5.51 -27.75 -2.21
CA ARG A 192 5.04 -27.78 -0.81
C ARG A 192 3.59 -27.30 -0.80
N SER A 193 2.69 -28.12 -0.28
CA SER A 193 1.38 -27.63 0.13
C SER A 193 1.57 -26.63 1.27
N GLY A 194 0.84 -25.55 1.24
CA GLY A 194 0.94 -24.54 2.27
C GLY A 194 -0.13 -23.47 2.14
N MET A 195 -0.25 -22.67 3.15
CA MET A 195 -1.06 -21.47 3.09
C MET A 195 -0.19 -20.31 2.59
N THR A 196 -0.79 -19.46 1.77
CA THR A 196 -0.24 -18.16 1.35
C THR A 196 -1.32 -17.11 1.52
N GLY A 197 -0.94 -15.86 1.66
CA GLY A 197 -1.90 -14.78 1.79
C GLY A 197 -1.31 -13.55 2.43
N TYR A 198 -2.19 -12.69 2.92
CA TYR A 198 -1.85 -11.40 3.49
C TYR A 198 -2.59 -11.18 4.80
N LEU A 199 -1.92 -10.54 5.75
CA LEU A 199 -2.56 -9.84 6.86
C LEU A 199 -2.86 -8.42 6.38
N LEU A 200 -4.10 -8.01 6.51
CA LEU A 200 -4.60 -6.71 6.10
C LEU A 200 -4.91 -5.87 7.34
N PHE A 201 -4.49 -4.62 7.32
CA PHE A 201 -4.73 -3.63 8.36
C PHE A 201 -5.66 -2.54 7.80
N PRO A 202 -6.96 -2.82 7.71
CA PRO A 202 -7.92 -1.90 7.13
C PRO A 202 -8.24 -0.74 8.07
N VAL A 203 -8.94 0.26 7.52
CA VAL A 203 -9.52 1.36 8.27
C VAL A 203 -11.00 1.48 7.96
N ASN A 204 -11.80 1.85 8.96
CA ASN A 204 -13.22 2.12 8.80
C ASN A 204 -13.48 3.62 8.87
N LEU A 205 -14.33 4.12 7.96
CA LEU A 205 -14.76 5.51 7.98
C LEU A 205 -15.52 5.80 9.27
N LYS A 206 -15.04 6.75 10.06
CA LYS A 206 -15.65 7.12 11.35
C LYS A 206 -16.56 8.32 11.23
N THR A 207 -16.07 9.40 10.63
CA THR A 207 -16.84 10.62 10.48
C THR A 207 -16.66 11.25 9.12
N ILE A 208 -17.71 11.93 8.66
CA ILE A 208 -17.63 12.92 7.59
C ILE A 208 -18.09 14.24 8.21
N LYS A 209 -17.17 15.22 8.19
CA LYS A 209 -17.43 16.53 8.70
C LYS A 209 -17.47 17.55 7.58
N THR A 210 -18.61 18.19 7.43
CA THR A 210 -18.79 19.36 6.56
C THR A 210 -18.78 20.65 7.39
N PRO A 211 -18.81 21.85 6.78
CA PRO A 211 -18.93 23.10 7.55
C PRO A 211 -20.17 23.17 8.44
N ASN A 212 -21.22 22.46 8.11
CA ASN A 212 -22.52 22.59 8.78
C ASN A 212 -22.97 21.32 9.51
N GLU A 213 -22.41 20.16 9.19
CA GLU A 213 -22.89 18.86 9.66
C GLU A 213 -21.76 17.89 9.93
N ILE A 214 -22.01 16.95 10.83
CA ILE A 214 -21.12 15.81 11.11
C ILE A 214 -21.99 14.55 10.97
N LEU A 215 -21.53 13.63 10.12
CA LEU A 215 -22.04 12.27 10.00
C LEU A 215 -21.11 11.35 10.75
N GLU A 216 -21.64 10.53 11.64
CA GLU A 216 -20.89 9.52 12.39
C GLU A 216 -21.31 8.11 11.98
N PHE A 217 -20.33 7.24 11.79
CA PHE A 217 -20.51 5.83 11.43
C PHE A 217 -20.12 4.96 12.61
N ASN A 218 -21.05 4.14 13.08
CA ASN A 218 -20.82 3.18 14.14
C ASN A 218 -20.84 1.77 13.54
N TYR A 219 -19.74 1.04 13.71
CA TYR A 219 -19.60 -0.33 13.25
C TYR A 219 -19.83 -1.28 14.42
N TYR A 220 -20.78 -2.18 14.25
CA TYR A 220 -21.02 -3.25 15.23
C TYR A 220 -20.24 -4.49 14.81
N ASN A 221 -19.40 -4.98 15.70
CA ASN A 221 -18.66 -6.22 15.50
C ASN A 221 -19.56 -7.37 15.93
N GLU A 222 -20.40 -7.89 15.03
CA GLU A 222 -21.29 -9.00 15.32
C GLU A 222 -20.55 -10.32 15.55
N TYR A 223 -19.33 -10.44 15.02
CA TYR A 223 -18.54 -11.66 15.09
C TYR A 223 -17.10 -11.33 15.48
N GLY A 224 -16.80 -11.39 16.75
CA GLY A 224 -15.45 -11.20 17.31
C GLY A 224 -14.45 -12.33 16.99
N TYR A 225 -14.48 -12.88 15.78
CA TYR A 225 -13.61 -13.98 15.37
C TYR A 225 -12.26 -13.55 14.81
N GLY A 226 -12.12 -12.31 14.34
CA GLY A 226 -10.92 -11.84 13.65
C GLY A 226 -9.67 -11.93 14.50
N ASP A 227 -9.70 -11.34 15.68
CA ASP A 227 -8.53 -11.27 16.56
C ASP A 227 -8.16 -12.64 17.13
N LYS A 228 -9.17 -13.47 17.48
CA LYS A 228 -8.93 -14.81 18.01
C LYS A 228 -8.34 -15.77 16.98
N PHE A 229 -8.73 -15.63 15.72
CA PHE A 229 -8.19 -16.46 14.65
C PHE A 229 -6.72 -16.15 14.38
N VAL A 230 -6.38 -14.85 14.33
CA VAL A 230 -5.00 -14.41 14.13
C VAL A 230 -4.11 -14.82 15.29
N ASP A 231 -4.55 -14.62 16.54
CA ASP A 231 -3.79 -14.98 17.73
C ASP A 231 -3.56 -16.50 17.86
N SER A 232 -4.50 -17.34 17.43
CA SER A 232 -4.36 -18.79 17.48
C SER A 232 -3.41 -19.36 16.43
N TYR A 233 -3.16 -18.63 15.34
CA TYR A 233 -2.25 -19.07 14.28
C TYR A 233 -0.82 -18.53 14.40
N LEU A 234 -0.62 -17.51 15.22
CA LEU A 234 0.68 -16.88 15.44
C LEU A 234 1.35 -17.35 16.75
N ALA A 235 0.65 -18.09 17.59
CA ALA A 235 1.18 -18.77 18.76
C ALA A 235 1.79 -20.12 18.38
#